data_a15f858cfa0158cd7e715281a82f295c
#
_entry.id   a15f858cfa0158cd7e715281a82f295c
#
_cell.length_a   1.000
_cell.length_b   1.000
_cell.length_c   1.000
_cell.angle_alpha   90.00
_cell.angle_beta   90.00
_cell.angle_gamma   90.00
#
_symmetry.space_group_name_H-M   'P 1'
#
loop_
_entity.id
_entity.type
_entity.pdbx_description
1 polymer ?
#
loop_
_entity_poly.entity_id
_entity_poly.type
_entity_poly.pdbx_seq_one_letter_code
_entity_poly.pdbx_strand_id
1 'polypeptide(L)' 'MSLGRDRNMQIPLRDANVSRSHAELIYDNGRWILRDLGSTNGSFINGQRVGQMELKDGDIIELGVTVLEFREDQL' A
#
# COMPACT_ATOMS: atom_id res chain seq x y z
N MET A 1 -8.82 3.40 0.23
CA MET A 1 -8.32 3.33 1.62
C MET A 1 -6.94 3.94 1.69
N SER A 2 -6.73 4.85 2.60
CA SER A 2 -5.46 5.56 2.75
C SER A 2 -4.54 4.83 3.73
N LEU A 3 -3.27 4.76 3.37
CA LEU A 3 -2.22 4.15 4.21
C LEU A 3 -1.14 5.19 4.45
N GLY A 4 -0.68 5.29 5.69
CA GLY A 4 0.40 6.21 6.01
C GLY A 4 0.64 6.29 7.50
N ARG A 5 1.64 7.11 7.85
CA ARG A 5 2.06 7.28 9.24
C ARG A 5 1.09 8.15 10.04
N ASP A 6 0.33 9.02 9.37
CA ASP A 6 -0.64 9.87 10.04
C ASP A 6 -1.72 8.98 10.67
N ARG A 7 -2.00 9.23 11.95
CA ARG A 7 -2.99 8.45 12.69
C ARG A 7 -4.41 8.60 12.14
N ASN A 8 -4.65 9.61 11.32
CA ASN A 8 -5.95 9.83 10.67
C ASN A 8 -6.14 9.04 9.39
N MET A 9 -5.12 8.32 8.94
CA MET A 9 -5.24 7.41 7.81
C MET A 9 -6.21 6.28 8.15
N GLN A 10 -6.87 5.74 7.15
CA GLN A 10 -7.75 4.59 7.35
C GLN A 10 -6.97 3.37 7.81
N ILE A 11 -5.74 3.22 7.29
CA ILE A 11 -4.80 2.19 7.75
C ILE A 11 -3.54 2.92 8.23
N PRO A 12 -3.47 3.28 9.51
CA PRO A 12 -2.29 3.97 10.04
C PRO A 12 -1.16 2.99 10.28
N LEU A 13 0.03 3.36 9.83
CA LEU A 13 1.23 2.53 9.98
C LEU A 13 2.23 3.27 10.85
N ARG A 14 2.56 2.69 12.01
CA ARG A 14 3.50 3.30 12.95
C ARG A 14 4.92 2.96 12.56
N ASP A 15 5.39 3.61 11.51
CA ASP A 15 6.71 3.33 10.93
C ASP A 15 7.30 4.67 10.50
N ALA A 16 8.44 5.04 11.09
CA ALA A 16 9.08 6.32 10.81
C ALA A 16 9.54 6.42 9.34
N ASN A 17 9.69 5.30 8.66
CA ASN A 17 10.06 5.28 7.24
C ASN A 17 8.85 5.34 6.31
N VAL A 18 7.66 5.41 6.86
CA VAL A 18 6.42 5.57 6.09
C VAL A 18 6.05 7.05 6.08
N SER A 19 5.73 7.58 4.93
CA SER A 19 5.27 8.96 4.80
C SER A 19 3.90 9.14 5.44
N ARG A 20 3.56 10.36 5.84
CA ARG A 20 2.27 10.64 6.46
C ARG A 20 1.11 10.17 5.60
N SER A 21 1.13 10.53 4.31
CA SER A 21 0.22 10.01 3.29
C SER A 21 1.09 9.24 2.32
N HIS A 22 1.19 7.92 2.48
CA HIS A 22 2.17 7.14 1.75
C HIS A 22 1.58 6.54 0.47
N ALA A 23 0.43 5.90 0.59
CA ALA A 23 -0.19 5.20 -0.52
C ALA A 23 -1.69 5.10 -0.30
N GLU A 24 -2.40 4.67 -1.33
CA GLU A 24 -3.82 4.37 -1.18
C GLU A 24 -4.18 3.10 -1.94
N LEU A 25 -5.18 2.41 -1.41
CA LEU A 25 -5.77 1.26 -2.05
C LEU A 25 -7.08 1.71 -2.69
N ILE A 26 -7.20 1.46 -3.99
CA ILE A 26 -8.36 1.86 -4.78
C ILE A 26 -9.05 0.60 -5.27
N TYR A 27 -10.37 0.53 -5.06
CA TYR A 27 -11.17 -0.55 -5.63
C TYR A 27 -11.92 0.00 -6.83
N ASP A 28 -11.67 -0.58 -7.99
CA ASP A 28 -12.26 -0.12 -9.24
C ASP A 28 -12.60 -1.32 -10.13
N ASN A 29 -13.88 -1.48 -10.43
CA ASN A 29 -14.38 -2.55 -11.31
C ASN A 29 -13.88 -3.94 -10.94
N GLY A 30 -13.94 -4.26 -9.65
CA GLY A 30 -13.52 -5.57 -9.17
C GLY A 30 -12.01 -5.73 -9.02
N ARG A 31 -11.24 -4.67 -9.19
CA ARG A 31 -9.78 -4.70 -9.08
C ARG A 31 -9.32 -3.84 -7.93
N TRP A 32 -8.32 -4.32 -7.21
CA TRP A 32 -7.63 -3.53 -6.20
C TRP A 32 -6.35 -2.99 -6.78
N ILE A 33 -6.11 -1.70 -6.58
CA ILE A 33 -4.94 -1.01 -7.12
C ILE A 33 -4.24 -0.31 -5.95
N LEU A 34 -2.93 -0.49 -5.86
CA LEU A 34 -2.11 0.29 -4.94
C LEU A 34 -1.51 1.46 -5.69
N ARG A 35 -1.65 2.67 -5.14
CA ARG A 35 -1.07 3.88 -5.72
C ARG A 35 -0.20 4.58 -4.70
N ASP A 36 1.06 4.83 -5.06
CA ASP A 36 1.96 5.63 -4.23
C ASP A 36 1.57 7.09 -4.34
N LEU A 37 1.56 7.80 -3.22
CA LEU A 37 1.16 9.21 -3.17
C LEU A 37 2.37 10.14 -3.09
N GLY A 38 3.43 9.82 -3.81
CA GLY A 38 4.65 10.61 -3.79
C GLY A 38 5.44 10.42 -2.51
N SER A 39 5.47 9.22 -1.98
CA SER A 39 6.15 8.91 -0.74
C SER A 39 7.66 9.13 -0.85
N THR A 40 8.30 9.41 0.29
CA THR A 40 9.74 9.64 0.35
C THR A 40 10.52 8.36 0.01
N ASN A 41 10.11 7.23 0.57
CA ASN A 41 10.87 5.98 0.43
C ASN A 41 10.30 5.01 -0.60
N GLY A 42 9.16 5.32 -1.18
CA GLY A 42 8.54 4.50 -2.22
C GLY A 42 7.62 3.42 -1.68
N SER A 43 6.84 2.85 -2.60
CA SER A 43 5.98 1.71 -2.36
C SER A 43 6.48 0.57 -3.23
N PHE A 44 6.54 -0.64 -2.66
CA PHE A 44 7.08 -1.81 -3.35
C PHE A 44 6.06 -2.94 -3.33
N ILE A 45 5.96 -3.66 -4.45
CA ILE A 45 5.14 -4.86 -4.54
C ILE A 45 6.04 -5.98 -5.03
N ASN A 46 6.14 -7.05 -4.23
CA ASN A 46 6.99 -8.19 -4.51
C ASN A 46 8.43 -7.77 -4.80
N GLY A 47 8.92 -6.78 -4.06
CA GLY A 47 10.30 -6.28 -4.18
C GLY A 47 10.52 -5.26 -5.28
N GLN A 48 9.49 -4.91 -6.05
CA GLN A 48 9.62 -3.95 -7.15
C GLN A 48 8.95 -2.64 -6.78
N ARG A 49 9.66 -1.53 -6.96
CA ARG A 49 9.11 -0.20 -6.70
C ARG A 49 8.04 0.12 -7.74
N VAL A 50 6.90 0.60 -7.27
CA VAL A 50 5.78 0.90 -8.15
C VAL A 50 5.21 2.29 -7.86
N GLY A 51 4.71 2.96 -8.88
CA GLY A 51 3.90 4.17 -8.72
C GLY A 51 2.44 3.79 -8.56
N GLN A 52 2.00 2.82 -9.33
CA GLN A 52 0.65 2.30 -9.31
C GLN A 52 0.67 0.89 -9.87
N MET A 53 -0.05 -0.02 -9.23
CA MET A 53 -0.10 -1.40 -9.69
C MET A 53 -1.36 -2.10 -9.19
N GLU A 54 -1.94 -2.90 -10.07
CA GLU A 54 -3.04 -3.80 -9.69
C GLU A 54 -2.51 -4.90 -8.79
N LEU A 55 -3.23 -5.14 -7.68
CA LEU A 55 -2.85 -6.16 -6.71
C LEU A 55 -3.51 -7.49 -7.04
N LYS A 56 -2.80 -8.56 -6.74
CA LYS A 56 -3.30 -9.93 -6.85
C LYS A 56 -3.17 -10.61 -5.50
N ASP A 57 -4.01 -11.61 -5.28
CA ASP A 57 -3.96 -12.36 -4.03
C ASP A 57 -2.54 -12.88 -3.77
N GLY A 58 -2.06 -12.64 -2.56
CA GLY A 58 -0.71 -13.04 -2.14
C GLY A 58 0.38 -12.03 -2.40
N ASP A 59 0.09 -10.89 -3.03
CA ASP A 59 1.11 -9.87 -3.26
C ASP A 59 1.64 -9.31 -1.93
N ILE A 60 2.95 -9.14 -1.88
CA ILE A 60 3.64 -8.57 -0.71
C ILE A 60 3.89 -7.10 -0.96
N ILE A 61 3.34 -6.26 -0.08
CA ILE A 61 3.46 -4.81 -0.15
C ILE A 61 4.45 -4.35 0.91
N GLU A 62 5.41 -3.52 0.52
CA GLU A 62 6.36 -2.95 1.45
C GLU A 62 6.28 -1.43 1.42
N LEU A 63 6.02 -0.84 2.58
CA LEU A 63 5.99 0.62 2.80
C LEU A 63 6.91 0.90 3.98
N GLY A 64 8.03 1.60 3.73
CA GLY A 64 9.05 1.75 4.76
C GLY A 64 9.62 0.39 5.12
N VAL A 65 9.63 0.05 6.41
CA VAL A 65 10.00 -1.29 6.87
C VAL A 65 8.78 -2.16 7.16
N THR A 66 7.58 -1.64 6.91
CA THR A 66 6.34 -2.36 7.13
C THR A 66 6.05 -3.27 5.95
N VAL A 67 5.75 -4.53 6.25
CA VAL A 67 5.42 -5.54 5.23
C VAL A 67 3.98 -5.95 5.42
N LEU A 68 3.20 -5.86 4.35
CA LEU A 68 1.80 -6.24 4.33
C LEU A 68 1.58 -7.28 3.24
N GLU A 69 0.65 -8.19 3.48
CA GLU A 69 0.26 -9.15 2.46
C GLU A 69 -1.16 -8.83 2.00
N PHE A 70 -1.35 -8.72 0.69
CA PHE A 70 -2.67 -8.53 0.13
C PHE A 70 -3.36 -9.88 -0.01
N ARG A 71 -4.51 -10.00 0.61
CA ARG A 71 -5.33 -11.20 0.50
C ARG A 71 -6.70 -10.83 -0.03
N GLU A 72 -7.11 -11.52 -1.07
CA GLU A 72 -8.45 -11.38 -1.63
C GLU A 72 -9.20 -12.68 -1.42
N ASP A 73 -10.29 -12.59 -0.66
CA ASP A 73 -11.09 -13.76 -0.36
C ASP A 73 -11.99 -14.08 -1.56
N GLN A 74 -11.77 -15.23 -2.17
CA GLN A 74 -12.52 -15.67 -3.34
C GLN A 74 -13.46 -16.79 -2.93
N LEU A 75 -14.67 -16.41 -2.62
CA LEU A 75 -15.72 -17.37 -2.30
C LEU A 75 -16.48 -17.78 -3.55
#